data_29ece1319328bf1ee2ad3fe422c081a2
#
_entry.id   29ece1319328bf1ee2ad3fe422c081a2
#
_cell.length_a   1.000
_cell.length_b   1.000
_cell.length_c   1.000
_cell.angle_alpha   90.00
_cell.angle_beta   90.00
_cell.angle_gamma   90.00
#
_symmetry.space_group_name_H-M   'P 1'
#
loop_
_entity.id
_entity.type
_entity.pdbx_description
1 polymer ?
#
loop_
_entity_poly.entity_id
_entity_poly.type
_entity_poly.pdbx_seq_one_letter_code
_entity_poly.pdbx_strand_id
1 'polypeptide(L)'
;MPDIMNQVGVLLYPLLALSLLGVALIVERCIFFARLPKLERSKTYQALQTELDKNAALAKPIRDELLSFRLTALKSRLENGVHLLRIVAVLSPMLGLLGTVLGMIEAFRDISGQTGAIAPAMIADGLWSAMLTTAYGLSIALPCLFAAFLFTRISEKRLGQFQTRLNAQSLKLEGVILND
;
A
#
# COMPACT_ATOMS: atom_id res chain seq x y z
N MET A 1 5.79 21.28 21.73
CA MET A 1 6.47 20.41 20.76
C MET A 1 7.79 19.79 21.29
N PRO A 2 8.62 20.45 22.11
CA PRO A 2 9.84 19.81 22.65
C PRO A 2 9.55 18.59 23.53
N ASP A 3 8.41 18.55 24.21
CA ASP A 3 8.06 17.44 25.11
C ASP A 3 7.81 16.10 24.40
N ILE A 4 7.27 16.12 23.18
CA ILE A 4 7.02 14.91 22.39
C ILE A 4 8.35 14.31 21.90
N MET A 5 9.32 15.13 21.53
CA MET A 5 10.65 14.68 21.10
C MET A 5 11.41 13.96 22.21
N ASN A 6 11.26 14.43 23.46
CA ASN A 6 11.88 13.79 24.61
C ASN A 6 11.16 12.50 25.03
N GLN A 7 9.84 12.41 24.80
CA GLN A 7 9.02 11.26 25.17
C GLN A 7 9.09 10.08 24.21
N VAL A 8 9.24 10.33 22.91
CA VAL A 8 9.25 9.26 21.86
C VAL A 8 10.66 8.81 21.50
N GLY A 9 11.69 9.60 21.89
CA GLY A 9 13.09 9.28 21.69
C GLY A 9 13.51 9.15 20.20
N VAL A 10 14.55 8.36 19.94
CA VAL A 10 15.18 8.18 18.62
C VAL A 10 14.20 7.62 17.56
N LEU A 11 13.14 6.89 17.98
CA LEU A 11 12.16 6.30 17.08
C LEU A 11 11.18 7.31 16.46
N LEU A 12 11.15 8.55 16.96
CA LEU A 12 10.34 9.60 16.35
C LEU A 12 10.76 9.88 14.90
N TYR A 13 12.04 9.87 14.59
CA TYR A 13 12.55 10.16 13.24
C TYR A 13 12.08 9.15 12.19
N PRO A 14 12.26 7.83 12.38
CA PRO A 14 11.75 6.85 11.41
C PRO A 14 10.23 6.84 11.32
N LEU A 15 9.49 7.08 12.41
CA LEU A 15 8.02 7.20 12.37
C LEU A 15 7.57 8.43 11.57
N LEU A 16 8.23 9.57 11.74
CA LEU A 16 7.96 10.77 10.94
C LEU A 16 8.27 10.54 9.46
N ALA A 17 9.39 9.88 9.15
CA ALA A 17 9.74 9.55 7.77
C ALA A 17 8.69 8.63 7.13
N LEU A 18 8.21 7.60 7.84
CA LEU A 18 7.13 6.74 7.36
C LEU A 18 5.80 7.48 7.22
N SER A 19 5.49 8.40 8.13
CA SER A 19 4.29 9.24 8.04
C SER A 19 4.30 10.10 6.78
N LEU A 20 5.41 10.81 6.54
CA LEU A 20 5.58 11.65 5.35
C LEU A 20 5.51 10.82 4.06
N LEU A 21 6.21 9.67 4.04
CA LEU A 21 6.19 8.75 2.91
C LEU A 21 4.78 8.20 2.66
N GLY A 22 4.07 7.79 3.71
CA GLY A 22 2.70 7.29 3.62
C GLY A 22 1.74 8.32 3.02
N VAL A 23 1.78 9.56 3.53
CA VAL A 23 0.96 10.66 2.99
C VAL A 23 1.32 10.94 1.53
N ALA A 24 2.61 11.03 1.20
CA ALA A 24 3.07 11.28 -0.17
C ALA A 24 2.58 10.19 -1.13
N LEU A 25 2.66 8.91 -0.74
CA LEU A 25 2.18 7.78 -1.53
C LEU A 25 0.66 7.79 -1.69
N ILE A 26 -0.11 8.12 -0.64
CA ILE A 26 -1.56 8.24 -0.73
C ILE A 26 -1.94 9.33 -1.74
N VAL A 27 -1.34 10.52 -1.62
CA VAL A 27 -1.63 11.64 -2.52
C VAL A 27 -1.25 11.30 -3.96
N GLU A 28 -0.06 10.74 -4.17
CA GLU A 28 0.41 10.31 -5.49
C GLU A 28 -0.57 9.31 -6.12
N ARG A 29 -1.01 8.29 -5.36
CA ARG A 29 -1.96 7.30 -5.84
C ARG A 29 -3.36 7.87 -6.08
N CYS A 30 -3.84 8.76 -5.23
CA CYS A 30 -5.09 9.48 -5.48
C CYS A 30 -5.06 10.24 -6.80
N ILE A 31 -3.99 11.00 -7.05
CA ILE A 31 -3.82 11.74 -8.30
C ILE A 31 -3.72 10.80 -9.51
N PHE A 32 -2.95 9.71 -9.37
CA PHE A 32 -2.79 8.70 -10.41
C PHE A 32 -4.15 8.09 -10.81
N PHE A 33 -4.94 7.60 -9.85
CA PHE A 33 -6.24 6.98 -10.13
C PHE A 33 -7.29 7.98 -10.59
N ALA A 34 -7.27 9.22 -10.08
CA ALA A 34 -8.16 10.28 -10.52
C ALA A 34 -7.93 10.69 -11.99
N ARG A 35 -6.68 10.61 -12.46
CA ARG A 35 -6.30 10.93 -13.85
C ARG A 35 -6.44 9.74 -14.80
N LEU A 36 -6.77 8.54 -14.32
CA LEU A 36 -6.97 7.41 -15.21
C LEU A 36 -8.20 7.62 -16.09
N PRO A 37 -8.06 7.61 -17.43
CA PRO A 37 -9.18 7.78 -18.33
C PRO A 37 -10.16 6.60 -18.23
N LYS A 38 -11.42 6.83 -18.63
CA LYS A 38 -12.38 5.74 -18.81
C LYS A 38 -11.80 4.69 -19.75
N LEU A 39 -12.18 3.42 -19.56
CA LEU A 39 -11.63 2.26 -20.28
C LEU A 39 -11.58 2.48 -21.80
N GLU A 40 -12.67 2.96 -22.37
CA GLU A 40 -12.84 3.17 -23.81
C GLU A 40 -11.93 4.26 -24.40
N ARG A 41 -11.57 5.26 -23.58
CA ARG A 41 -10.66 6.36 -23.96
C ARG A 41 -9.21 6.07 -23.57
N SER A 42 -8.94 4.92 -22.96
CA SER A 42 -7.58 4.54 -22.56
C SER A 42 -6.76 4.18 -23.80
N LYS A 43 -5.68 4.94 -24.06
CA LYS A 43 -4.72 4.63 -25.12
C LYS A 43 -4.17 3.19 -24.97
N THR A 44 -4.00 2.72 -23.75
CA THR A 44 -3.55 1.36 -23.47
C THR A 44 -4.57 0.32 -23.94
N TYR A 45 -5.87 0.56 -23.70
CA TYR A 45 -6.91 -0.34 -24.17
C TYR A 45 -6.97 -0.40 -25.70
N GLN A 46 -6.98 0.77 -26.35
CA GLN A 46 -6.98 0.85 -27.83
C GLN A 46 -5.76 0.18 -28.45
N ALA A 47 -4.57 0.36 -27.84
CA ALA A 47 -3.36 -0.31 -28.31
C ALA A 47 -3.46 -1.85 -28.20
N LEU A 48 -4.02 -2.36 -27.09
CA LEU A 48 -4.24 -3.80 -26.90
C LEU A 48 -5.27 -4.36 -27.88
N GLN A 49 -6.35 -3.62 -28.15
CA GLN A 49 -7.31 -4.01 -29.20
C GLN A 49 -6.66 -4.09 -30.58
N THR A 50 -5.91 -3.06 -30.95
CA THR A 50 -5.21 -3.03 -32.26
C THR A 50 -4.19 -4.16 -32.35
N GLU A 51 -3.48 -4.48 -31.28
CA GLU A 51 -2.54 -5.60 -31.22
C GLU A 51 -3.24 -6.95 -31.39
N LEU A 52 -4.41 -7.11 -30.77
CA LEU A 52 -5.25 -8.29 -30.90
C LEU A 52 -5.76 -8.47 -32.36
N ASP A 53 -6.24 -7.38 -32.97
CA ASP A 53 -6.76 -7.40 -34.32
C ASP A 53 -5.64 -7.71 -35.36
N LYS A 54 -4.44 -7.16 -35.16
CA LYS A 54 -3.26 -7.48 -36.02
C LYS A 54 -2.85 -8.95 -35.93
N ASN A 55 -3.06 -9.57 -34.79
CA ASN A 55 -2.72 -10.95 -34.51
C ASN A 55 -3.94 -11.90 -34.64
N ALA A 56 -5.02 -11.47 -35.30
CA ALA A 56 -6.25 -12.24 -35.46
C ALA A 56 -6.03 -13.60 -36.17
N ALA A 57 -5.04 -13.70 -37.07
CA ALA A 57 -4.69 -14.92 -37.76
C ALA A 57 -3.93 -15.95 -36.89
N LEU A 58 -3.44 -15.57 -35.72
CA LEU A 58 -2.75 -16.48 -34.81
C LEU A 58 -3.76 -17.42 -34.13
N ALA A 59 -3.31 -18.63 -33.78
CA ALA A 59 -4.11 -19.56 -32.99
C ALA A 59 -4.49 -18.95 -31.64
N LYS A 60 -5.72 -19.22 -31.19
CA LYS A 60 -6.29 -18.66 -29.93
C LYS A 60 -5.35 -18.79 -28.73
N PRO A 61 -4.68 -19.95 -28.46
CA PRO A 61 -3.79 -20.06 -27.30
C PRO A 61 -2.65 -19.02 -27.29
N ILE A 62 -2.09 -18.72 -28.48
CA ILE A 62 -1.00 -17.75 -28.61
C ILE A 62 -1.50 -16.33 -28.38
N ARG A 63 -2.71 -16.02 -28.89
CA ARG A 63 -3.35 -14.71 -28.64
C ARG A 63 -3.65 -14.50 -27.13
N ASP A 64 -4.18 -15.53 -26.48
CA ASP A 64 -4.53 -15.48 -25.05
C ASP A 64 -3.26 -15.35 -24.19
N GLU A 65 -2.15 -15.99 -24.57
CA GLU A 65 -0.86 -15.85 -23.89
C GLU A 65 -0.27 -14.44 -24.08
N LEU A 66 -0.33 -13.88 -25.27
CA LEU A 66 0.07 -12.49 -25.55
C LEU A 66 -0.73 -11.50 -24.69
N LEU A 67 -2.05 -11.67 -24.63
CA LEU A 67 -2.91 -10.84 -23.80
C LEU A 67 -2.56 -10.98 -22.31
N SER A 68 -2.35 -12.18 -21.80
CA SER A 68 -1.99 -12.42 -20.42
C SER A 68 -0.68 -11.74 -20.03
N PHE A 69 0.33 -11.81 -20.91
CA PHE A 69 1.60 -11.11 -20.73
C PHE A 69 1.43 -9.59 -20.64
N ARG A 70 0.64 -9.00 -21.54
CA ARG A 70 0.36 -7.56 -21.55
C ARG A 70 -0.45 -7.11 -20.33
N LEU A 71 -1.44 -7.91 -19.94
CA LEU A 71 -2.25 -7.63 -18.76
C LEU A 71 -1.44 -7.73 -17.45
N THR A 72 -0.48 -8.66 -17.39
CA THR A 72 0.45 -8.77 -16.26
C THR A 72 1.35 -7.54 -16.15
N ALA A 73 1.87 -7.03 -17.27
CA ALA A 73 2.64 -5.79 -17.28
C ALA A 73 1.80 -4.57 -16.86
N LEU A 74 0.52 -4.52 -17.26
CA LEU A 74 -0.40 -3.48 -16.84
C LEU A 74 -0.72 -3.57 -15.33
N LYS A 75 -0.94 -4.80 -14.83
CA LYS A 75 -1.15 -5.07 -13.40
C LYS A 75 0.01 -4.55 -12.57
N SER A 76 1.24 -4.88 -12.93
CA SER A 76 2.45 -4.41 -12.25
C SER A 76 2.51 -2.87 -12.18
N ARG A 77 2.17 -2.17 -13.25
CA ARG A 77 2.10 -0.69 -13.26
C ARG A 77 1.06 -0.11 -12.30
N LEU A 78 -0.12 -0.75 -12.23
CA LEU A 78 -1.20 -0.29 -11.34
C LEU A 78 -0.88 -0.55 -9.86
N GLU A 79 -0.22 -1.67 -9.56
CA GLU A 79 0.02 -2.13 -8.19
C GLU A 79 1.32 -1.60 -7.56
N ASN A 80 2.28 -1.09 -8.36
CA ASN A 80 3.64 -0.79 -7.89
C ASN A 80 3.68 0.17 -6.69
N GLY A 81 2.95 1.30 -6.73
CA GLY A 81 2.89 2.22 -5.60
C GLY A 81 1.98 1.75 -4.46
N VAL A 82 1.01 0.87 -4.76
CA VAL A 82 0.15 0.26 -3.73
C VAL A 82 0.95 -0.71 -2.87
N HIS A 83 1.93 -1.41 -3.47
CA HIS A 83 2.83 -2.30 -2.72
C HIS A 83 3.67 -1.53 -1.69
N LEU A 84 4.25 -0.38 -2.08
CA LEU A 84 5.00 0.47 -1.15
C LEU A 84 4.12 0.98 0.00
N LEU A 85 2.88 1.37 -0.29
CA LEU A 85 1.92 1.81 0.72
C LEU A 85 1.61 0.70 1.73
N ARG A 86 1.52 -0.55 1.26
CA ARG A 86 1.34 -1.73 2.12
C ARG A 86 2.56 -1.99 3.01
N ILE A 87 3.78 -1.77 2.49
CA ILE A 87 5.00 -1.87 3.28
C ILE A 87 4.98 -0.84 4.42
N VAL A 88 4.66 0.42 4.14
CA VAL A 88 4.54 1.47 5.18
C VAL A 88 3.50 1.07 6.22
N ALA A 89 2.34 0.57 5.81
CA ALA A 89 1.27 0.13 6.70
C ALA A 89 1.69 -1.00 7.65
N VAL A 90 2.58 -1.89 7.22
CA VAL A 90 3.08 -3.00 8.05
C VAL A 90 4.25 -2.56 8.94
N LEU A 91 5.19 -1.77 8.41
CA LEU A 91 6.37 -1.36 9.17
C LEU A 91 6.04 -0.36 10.30
N SER A 92 5.04 0.52 10.10
CA SER A 92 4.72 1.55 11.09
C SER A 92 4.31 0.98 12.45
N PRO A 93 3.41 -0.03 12.55
CA PRO A 93 3.07 -0.64 13.84
C PRO A 93 4.24 -1.42 14.45
N MET A 94 5.09 -2.05 13.62
CA MET A 94 6.26 -2.77 14.11
C MET A 94 7.26 -1.83 14.77
N LEU A 95 7.49 -0.65 14.16
CA LEU A 95 8.32 0.39 14.78
C LEU A 95 7.67 0.96 16.05
N GLY A 96 6.35 1.12 16.06
CA GLY A 96 5.62 1.52 17.26
C GLY A 96 5.79 0.50 18.39
N LEU A 97 5.66 -0.79 18.09
CA LEU A 97 5.90 -1.87 19.05
C LEU A 97 7.35 -1.89 19.56
N LEU A 98 8.32 -1.73 18.66
CA LEU A 98 9.72 -1.60 19.04
C LEU A 98 9.92 -0.44 20.03
N GLY A 99 9.21 0.65 19.82
CA GLY A 99 9.24 1.80 20.74
C GLY A 99 8.75 1.47 22.14
N THR A 100 7.70 0.65 22.27
CA THR A 100 7.25 0.21 23.60
C THR A 100 8.28 -0.66 24.29
N VAL A 101 8.91 -1.55 23.57
CA VAL A 101 9.96 -2.43 24.15
C VAL A 101 11.15 -1.60 24.63
N LEU A 102 11.65 -0.69 23.80
CA LEU A 102 12.78 0.17 24.17
C LEU A 102 12.43 1.12 25.34
N GLY A 103 11.25 1.71 25.32
CA GLY A 103 10.79 2.58 26.41
C GLY A 103 10.65 1.84 27.74
N MET A 104 10.15 0.60 27.72
CA MET A 104 10.11 -0.23 28.93
C MET A 104 11.52 -0.60 29.43
N ILE A 105 12.44 -0.95 28.52
CA ILE A 105 13.84 -1.26 28.89
C ILE A 105 14.46 -0.05 29.57
N GLU A 106 14.27 1.16 29.05
CA GLU A 106 14.80 2.39 29.62
C GLU A 106 14.19 2.67 31.00
N ALA A 107 12.87 2.58 31.14
CA ALA A 107 12.18 2.77 32.40
C ALA A 107 12.67 1.80 33.48
N PHE A 108 12.86 0.52 33.19
CA PHE A 108 13.40 -0.46 34.14
C PHE A 108 14.88 -0.22 34.46
N ARG A 109 15.66 0.26 33.49
CA ARG A 109 17.06 0.62 33.74
C ARG A 109 17.19 1.78 34.71
N ASP A 110 16.35 2.81 34.55
CA ASP A 110 16.34 3.98 35.45
C ASP A 110 15.95 3.60 36.89
N ILE A 111 14.97 2.69 37.03
CA ILE A 111 14.57 2.14 38.33
C ILE A 111 15.68 1.32 38.94
N SER A 112 16.38 0.49 38.18
CA SER A 112 17.44 -0.38 38.71
C SER A 112 18.69 0.37 39.19
N GLY A 113 18.90 1.59 38.70
CA GLY A 113 19.98 2.49 39.10
C GLY A 113 19.70 3.31 40.38
N GLN A 114 18.45 3.25 40.92
CA GLN A 114 18.08 4.01 42.10
C GLN A 114 18.29 3.21 43.38
N THR A 115 18.82 3.87 44.42
CA THR A 115 19.08 3.27 45.74
C THR A 115 17.97 3.61 46.76
N GLY A 116 16.89 4.31 46.35
CA GLY A 116 15.77 4.76 47.17
C GLY A 116 14.47 4.06 46.91
N ALA A 117 13.40 4.49 47.57
CA ALA A 117 12.06 4.01 47.34
C ALA A 117 11.59 4.36 45.92
N ILE A 118 11.15 3.35 45.16
CA ILE A 118 10.65 3.51 43.80
C ILE A 118 9.28 4.19 43.85
N ALA A 119 9.17 5.39 43.30
CA ALA A 119 7.87 6.07 43.15
C ALA A 119 7.08 5.47 42.00
N PRO A 120 5.79 5.11 42.17
CA PRO A 120 4.94 4.58 41.08
C PRO A 120 4.86 5.53 39.87
N ALA A 121 5.03 6.84 40.08
CA ALA A 121 5.05 7.85 39.02
C ALA A 121 6.17 7.61 37.98
N MET A 122 7.35 7.14 38.40
CA MET A 122 8.47 6.86 37.49
C MET A 122 8.19 5.73 36.53
N ILE A 123 7.49 4.69 36.99
CA ILE A 123 7.03 3.58 36.15
C ILE A 123 5.98 4.08 35.17
N ALA A 124 5.06 4.93 35.64
CA ALA A 124 3.98 5.46 34.82
C ALA A 124 4.49 6.33 33.66
N ASP A 125 5.50 7.17 33.90
CA ASP A 125 6.08 8.03 32.84
C ASP A 125 6.76 7.23 31.73
N GLY A 126 7.57 6.21 32.07
CA GLY A 126 8.20 5.34 31.09
C GLY A 126 7.18 4.53 30.28
N LEU A 127 6.12 4.02 30.96
CA LEU A 127 5.05 3.29 30.29
C LEU A 127 4.22 4.19 29.38
N TRP A 128 3.91 5.42 29.81
CA TRP A 128 3.20 6.41 28.99
C TRP A 128 3.95 6.71 27.70
N SER A 129 5.24 7.03 27.78
CA SER A 129 6.09 7.29 26.63
C SER A 129 6.12 6.11 25.66
N ALA A 130 6.28 4.89 26.19
CA ALA A 130 6.26 3.67 25.41
C ALA A 130 4.93 3.49 24.66
N MET A 131 3.79 3.63 25.33
CA MET A 131 2.46 3.49 24.71
C MET A 131 2.20 4.53 23.60
N LEU A 132 2.76 5.73 23.75
CA LEU A 132 2.60 6.82 22.79
C LEU A 132 3.23 6.45 21.43
N THR A 133 4.39 5.79 21.43
CA THR A 133 5.04 5.35 20.18
C THR A 133 4.20 4.35 19.40
N THR A 134 3.54 3.42 20.08
CA THR A 134 2.61 2.47 19.43
C THR A 134 1.37 3.17 18.88
N ALA A 135 0.82 4.15 19.62
CA ALA A 135 -0.31 4.93 19.14
C ALA A 135 0.03 5.69 17.85
N TYR A 136 1.22 6.29 17.76
CA TYR A 136 1.69 6.94 16.53
C TYR A 136 1.90 5.94 15.39
N GLY A 137 2.53 4.78 15.66
CA GLY A 137 2.71 3.73 14.66
C GLY A 137 1.38 3.26 14.05
N LEU A 138 0.37 3.03 14.88
CA LEU A 138 -0.98 2.65 14.44
C LEU A 138 -1.69 3.78 13.69
N SER A 139 -1.54 5.03 14.15
CA SER A 139 -2.15 6.19 13.49
C SER A 139 -1.63 6.39 12.06
N ILE A 140 -0.38 6.02 11.78
CA ILE A 140 0.21 6.04 10.44
C ILE A 140 -0.27 4.83 9.63
N ALA A 141 -0.31 3.65 10.25
CA ALA A 141 -0.60 2.39 9.58
C ALA A 141 -2.03 2.31 9.05
N LEU A 142 -3.02 2.72 9.85
CA LEU A 142 -4.43 2.57 9.52
C LEU A 142 -4.83 3.29 8.22
N PRO A 143 -4.50 4.60 8.02
CA PRO A 143 -4.79 5.28 6.76
C PRO A 143 -4.08 4.65 5.57
N CYS A 144 -2.81 4.24 5.75
CA CYS A 144 -2.03 3.60 4.69
C CYS A 144 -2.62 2.24 4.28
N LEU A 145 -3.03 1.43 5.25
CA LEU A 145 -3.66 0.13 5.00
C LEU A 145 -5.00 0.29 4.29
N PHE A 146 -5.82 1.22 4.76
CA PHE A 146 -7.12 1.50 4.15
C PHE A 146 -6.98 1.99 2.71
N ALA A 147 -6.06 2.93 2.47
CA ALA A 147 -5.76 3.42 1.12
C ALA A 147 -5.21 2.32 0.22
N ALA A 148 -4.30 1.47 0.71
CA ALA A 148 -3.78 0.33 -0.03
C ALA A 148 -4.91 -0.64 -0.44
N PHE A 149 -5.85 -0.92 0.47
CA PHE A 149 -7.00 -1.77 0.17
C PHE A 149 -7.89 -1.15 -0.91
N LEU A 150 -8.24 0.13 -0.80
CA LEU A 150 -9.04 0.83 -1.80
C LEU A 150 -8.38 0.82 -3.19
N PHE A 151 -7.10 1.17 -3.26
CA PHE A 151 -6.38 1.20 -4.53
C PHE A 151 -6.21 -0.19 -5.15
N THR A 152 -6.00 -1.23 -4.34
CA THR A 152 -6.00 -2.62 -4.82
C THR A 152 -7.35 -2.96 -5.45
N ARG A 153 -8.46 -2.66 -4.78
CA ARG A 153 -9.81 -2.91 -5.32
C ARG A 153 -10.09 -2.17 -6.63
N ILE A 154 -9.66 -0.91 -6.72
CA ILE A 154 -9.81 -0.13 -7.95
C ILE A 154 -8.96 -0.73 -9.08
N SER A 155 -7.72 -1.15 -8.80
CA SER A 155 -6.83 -1.78 -9.76
C SER A 155 -7.39 -3.10 -10.28
N GLU A 156 -7.84 -3.99 -9.39
CA GLU A 156 -8.45 -5.27 -9.72
C GLU A 156 -9.71 -5.09 -10.59
N LYS A 157 -10.60 -4.17 -10.20
CA LYS A 157 -11.80 -3.88 -10.98
C LYS A 157 -11.46 -3.40 -12.39
N ARG A 158 -10.47 -2.51 -12.51
CA ARG A 158 -10.01 -2.02 -13.81
C ARG A 158 -9.41 -3.13 -14.65
N LEU A 159 -8.51 -3.91 -14.07
CA LEU A 159 -7.87 -5.03 -14.77
C LEU A 159 -8.88 -6.07 -15.22
N GLY A 160 -9.85 -6.43 -14.38
CA GLY A 160 -10.94 -7.33 -14.71
C GLY A 160 -11.78 -6.84 -15.91
N GLN A 161 -12.07 -5.53 -15.96
CA GLN A 161 -12.78 -4.94 -17.10
C GLN A 161 -11.96 -5.04 -18.41
N PHE A 162 -10.64 -4.81 -18.36
CA PHE A 162 -9.77 -5.00 -19.52
C PHE A 162 -9.80 -6.47 -19.98
N GLN A 163 -9.60 -7.38 -19.04
CA GLN A 163 -9.56 -8.82 -19.32
C GLN A 163 -10.86 -9.33 -19.92
N THR A 164 -12.01 -8.97 -19.34
CA THR A 164 -13.32 -9.40 -19.83
C THR A 164 -13.57 -8.91 -21.26
N ARG A 165 -13.32 -7.62 -21.53
CA ARG A 165 -13.57 -7.05 -22.86
C ARG A 165 -12.61 -7.60 -23.92
N LEU A 166 -11.32 -7.77 -23.62
CA LEU A 166 -10.35 -8.31 -24.54
C LEU A 166 -10.59 -9.81 -24.82
N ASN A 167 -10.96 -10.58 -23.79
CA ASN A 167 -11.34 -11.98 -23.98
C ASN A 167 -12.61 -12.11 -24.85
N ALA A 168 -13.60 -11.25 -24.65
CA ALA A 168 -14.80 -11.22 -25.49
C ALA A 168 -14.46 -10.93 -26.95
N GLN A 169 -13.53 -10.01 -27.21
CA GLN A 169 -13.05 -9.74 -28.57
C GLN A 169 -12.29 -10.93 -29.16
N SER A 170 -11.41 -11.58 -28.38
CA SER A 170 -10.70 -12.80 -28.81
C SER A 170 -11.66 -13.93 -29.20
N LEU A 171 -12.76 -14.10 -28.43
CA LEU A 171 -13.81 -15.07 -28.74
C LEU A 171 -14.61 -14.72 -30.01
N LYS A 172 -14.92 -13.44 -30.21
CA LYS A 172 -15.59 -12.98 -31.46
C LYS A 172 -14.76 -13.27 -32.70
N LEU A 173 -13.43 -13.18 -32.62
CA LEU A 173 -12.53 -13.55 -33.75
C LEU A 173 -12.58 -15.03 -34.06
N GLU A 174 -12.99 -15.90 -33.14
CA GLU A 174 -13.24 -17.34 -33.38
C GLU A 174 -14.67 -17.64 -33.88
N GLY A 175 -15.48 -16.61 -34.13
CA GLY A 175 -16.88 -16.80 -34.57
C GLY A 175 -17.85 -17.14 -33.43
N VAL A 176 -17.43 -17.02 -32.16
CA VAL A 176 -18.31 -17.26 -31.01
C VAL A 176 -19.25 -16.06 -30.83
N ILE A 177 -20.54 -16.29 -30.94
CA ILE A 177 -21.57 -15.28 -30.64
C ILE A 177 -21.75 -15.23 -29.13
N LEU A 178 -21.37 -14.10 -28.52
CA LEU A 178 -21.65 -13.83 -27.09
C LEU A 178 -22.98 -13.11 -27.01
N ASN A 179 -23.98 -13.75 -26.41
CA ASN A 179 -25.21 -13.08 -26.04
C ASN A 179 -24.94 -12.20 -24.81
N ASP A 180 -25.19 -10.89 -24.93
CA ASP A 180 -25.08 -9.90 -23.85
C ASP A 180 -26.14 -10.13 -22.77
#